data_4f134658fd97d133a384f75bf23893a9
#
_entry.id   4f134658fd97d133a384f75bf23893a9
#
_cell.length_a   1.000
_cell.length_b   1.000
_cell.length_c   1.000
_cell.angle_alpha   90.00
_cell.angle_beta   90.00
_cell.angle_gamma   90.00
#
_symmetry.space_group_name_H-M   'P 1'
#
loop_
_entity.id
_entity.type
_entity.pdbx_description
1 polymer ?
#
loop_
_entity_poly.entity_id
_entity_poly.type
_entity_poly.pdbx_seq_one_letter_code
_entity_poly.pdbx_strand_id
1 'polypeptide(L)'
;MAVSVADRNSFTYICAMQHITESIRELYKKWKGSAPVSLDVLPQSGSERRYFRLYDNHQSVIGTYGANIKENETFIYFSQQFQQKLLAVPEILAVSEDKQYYLQEDFGNISLLNKLEEGGFTTPVYDLFKKSLEALAKLQVKGDKGLDYEQCLTNKEFGKQAIMADLLYFKYYFLDALRKPYDKQKLMDDFEALSNYLSHTEYKYFMFRDFQSRNIMVKEDDSIHFIDYQGGMKGAPQYDVASMLWQARANLPDAWKYDLLEDYIDAFENTIGQSVNRNIFQNQYNGYVLIRLLQVLGAYGFRGLFERKAQFLTSIPLALTNLKEFYLNQSLGIIVPEFNKVLTLCVADEVIHQFTPVQAHEKTPLVVKVKSFSYRNGVPVDDSGNGGGFVFDCRGILNPGRVESMKTQTGRDKQVKDFLEQQTKMTEFLNSVFDIVDISVEDYIKRDFENLSISFGCTGGQHRSVYAADALVRHLKNKFKVRIELEHLVQDAKNWINASTPSK
;
A
#
# COMPACT_ATOMS: atom_id res chain seq x y z
N MET A 1 12.93 30.87 -29.10
CA MET A 1 13.44 29.70 -28.36
C MET A 1 12.27 28.76 -28.10
N ALA A 2 12.24 27.59 -28.72
CA ALA A 2 11.17 26.63 -28.49
C ALA A 2 11.41 25.93 -27.14
N VAL A 3 10.54 26.18 -26.18
CA VAL A 3 10.50 25.43 -24.91
C VAL A 3 10.10 24.01 -25.26
N SER A 4 10.94 22.99 -24.86
CA SER A 4 10.64 21.59 -25.18
C SER A 4 9.35 21.13 -24.50
N VAL A 5 8.65 20.17 -25.10
CA VAL A 5 7.39 19.61 -24.53
C VAL A 5 7.64 19.03 -23.12
N ALA A 6 8.83 18.49 -22.86
CA ALA A 6 9.26 18.01 -21.54
C ALA A 6 9.37 19.13 -20.50
N ASP A 7 9.82 20.33 -20.91
CA ASP A 7 9.90 21.49 -20.03
C ASP A 7 8.51 22.06 -19.69
N ARG A 8 7.54 21.97 -20.61
CA ARG A 8 6.15 22.39 -20.35
C ARG A 8 5.46 21.49 -19.31
N ASN A 9 5.58 20.18 -19.43
CA ASN A 9 4.96 19.24 -18.49
C ASN A 9 5.54 19.39 -17.07
N SER A 10 6.83 19.60 -16.96
CA SER A 10 7.56 19.85 -15.70
C SER A 10 7.11 21.14 -15.03
N PHE A 11 7.02 22.23 -15.82
CA PHE A 11 6.57 23.52 -15.32
C PHE A 11 5.10 23.46 -14.89
N THR A 12 4.25 22.78 -15.66
CA THR A 12 2.83 22.59 -15.36
C THR A 12 2.63 21.82 -14.05
N TYR A 13 3.43 20.76 -13.78
CA TYR A 13 3.32 19.99 -12.55
C TYR A 13 3.79 20.81 -11.33
N ILE A 14 4.92 21.50 -11.42
CA ILE A 14 5.43 22.36 -10.33
C ILE A 14 4.41 23.47 -10.02
N CYS A 15 3.87 24.12 -11.06
CA CYS A 15 2.81 25.10 -10.87
C CYS A 15 1.55 24.52 -10.22
N ALA A 16 1.14 23.30 -10.61
CA ALA A 16 0.00 22.61 -10.02
C ALA A 16 0.23 22.30 -8.53
N MET A 17 1.41 21.80 -8.15
CA MET A 17 1.75 21.54 -6.76
C MET A 17 1.85 22.81 -5.91
N GLN A 18 2.40 23.88 -6.48
CA GLN A 18 2.42 25.19 -5.83
C GLN A 18 1.00 25.71 -5.59
N HIS A 19 0.13 25.60 -6.61
CA HIS A 19 -1.26 25.99 -6.49
C HIS A 19 -2.00 25.18 -5.42
N ILE A 20 -1.85 23.86 -5.39
CA ILE A 20 -2.43 22.97 -4.36
C ILE A 20 -1.95 23.39 -2.96
N THR A 21 -0.64 23.61 -2.81
CA THR A 21 -0.05 24.00 -1.52
C THR A 21 -0.59 25.36 -1.04
N GLU A 22 -0.71 26.31 -1.95
CA GLU A 22 -1.24 27.63 -1.61
C GLU A 22 -2.72 27.56 -1.25
N SER A 23 -3.54 26.82 -2.01
CA SER A 23 -4.97 26.64 -1.71
C SER A 23 -5.18 26.01 -0.32
N ILE A 24 -4.35 25.02 0.06
CA ILE A 24 -4.37 24.43 1.42
C ILE A 24 -3.98 25.47 2.49
N ARG A 25 -2.96 26.31 2.25
CA ARG A 25 -2.56 27.40 3.17
C ARG A 25 -3.67 28.44 3.34
N GLU A 26 -4.33 28.82 2.25
CA GLU A 26 -5.45 29.74 2.27
C GLU A 26 -6.64 29.17 3.03
N LEU A 27 -6.97 27.88 2.81
CA LEU A 27 -8.04 27.21 3.55
C LEU A 27 -7.73 27.19 5.06
N TYR A 28 -6.47 26.87 5.42
CA TYR A 28 -6.02 26.91 6.82
C TYR A 28 -6.15 28.32 7.40
N LYS A 29 -5.69 29.34 6.67
CA LYS A 29 -5.80 30.75 7.11
C LYS A 29 -7.25 31.20 7.31
N LYS A 30 -8.16 30.78 6.41
CA LYS A 30 -9.60 31.06 6.57
C LYS A 30 -10.18 30.41 7.82
N TRP A 31 -9.78 29.18 8.12
CA TRP A 31 -10.26 28.44 9.29
C TRP A 31 -9.66 28.96 10.59
N LYS A 32 -8.34 29.15 10.66
CA LYS A 32 -7.63 29.49 11.91
C LYS A 32 -7.51 30.98 12.15
N GLY A 33 -7.69 31.82 11.12
CA GLY A 33 -7.47 33.28 11.18
C GLY A 33 -6.03 33.73 10.98
N SER A 34 -5.06 32.79 10.92
CA SER A 34 -3.63 33.05 10.70
C SER A 34 -3.03 32.00 9.77
N ALA A 35 -1.93 32.33 9.09
CA ALA A 35 -1.19 31.36 8.27
C ALA A 35 -0.53 30.28 9.15
N PRO A 36 -0.36 29.04 8.62
CA PRO A 36 0.41 28.02 9.34
C PRO A 36 1.88 28.43 9.44
N VAL A 37 2.56 28.05 10.52
CA VAL A 37 3.98 28.31 10.77
C VAL A 37 4.83 27.53 9.76
N SER A 38 4.47 26.28 9.52
CA SER A 38 5.12 25.42 8.50
C SER A 38 4.13 24.46 7.88
N LEU A 39 4.54 23.88 6.74
CA LEU A 39 3.78 22.87 6.00
C LEU A 39 4.72 21.83 5.45
N ASP A 40 4.44 20.56 5.75
CA ASP A 40 5.11 19.39 5.20
C ASP A 40 4.21 18.66 4.21
N VAL A 41 4.77 18.26 3.07
CA VAL A 41 4.09 17.36 2.12
C VAL A 41 4.27 15.93 2.62
N LEU A 42 3.18 15.21 2.86
CA LEU A 42 3.24 13.82 3.30
C LEU A 42 3.43 12.87 2.11
N PRO A 43 4.06 11.69 2.33
CA PRO A 43 4.22 10.69 1.30
C PRO A 43 2.88 10.25 0.71
N GLN A 44 2.81 10.14 -0.61
CA GLN A 44 1.62 9.61 -1.29
C GLN A 44 1.55 8.10 -1.13
N SER A 45 0.40 7.58 -0.74
CA SER A 45 0.13 6.15 -0.63
C SER A 45 -1.05 5.77 -1.52
N GLY A 46 -0.82 4.97 -2.55
CA GLY A 46 -1.85 4.21 -3.29
C GLY A 46 -3.00 4.95 -3.98
N SER A 47 -3.33 6.18 -3.58
CA SER A 47 -4.40 7.01 -4.14
C SER A 47 -3.85 8.26 -4.82
N GLU A 48 -4.67 8.94 -5.62
CA GLU A 48 -4.31 10.24 -6.22
C GLU A 48 -4.40 11.41 -5.23
N ARG A 49 -4.86 11.18 -4.02
CA ARG A 49 -4.95 12.20 -2.97
C ARG A 49 -3.56 12.66 -2.56
N ARG A 50 -3.50 13.93 -2.17
CA ARG A 50 -2.31 14.58 -1.61
C ARG A 50 -2.59 15.02 -0.18
N TYR A 51 -1.66 14.72 0.70
CA TYR A 51 -1.77 15.04 2.11
C TYR A 51 -0.67 15.99 2.52
N PHE A 52 -1.04 16.97 3.34
CA PHE A 52 -0.15 18.01 3.86
C PHE A 52 -0.34 18.09 5.36
N ARG A 53 0.74 18.18 6.12
CA ARG A 53 0.68 18.45 7.54
C ARG A 53 1.01 19.93 7.77
N LEU A 54 0.06 20.67 8.34
CA LEU A 54 0.21 22.08 8.63
C LEU A 54 0.38 22.25 10.14
N TYR A 55 1.35 23.02 10.53
CA TYR A 55 1.70 23.23 11.93
C TYR A 55 1.37 24.66 12.35
N ASP A 56 0.85 24.83 13.56
CA ASP A 56 0.94 26.05 14.32
C ASP A 56 1.92 25.86 15.50
N ASN A 57 1.94 26.78 16.46
CA ASN A 57 2.85 26.71 17.62
C ASN A 57 2.47 25.62 18.64
N HIS A 58 1.31 24.99 18.51
CA HIS A 58 0.73 24.09 19.52
C HIS A 58 0.27 22.75 18.97
N GLN A 59 -0.17 22.71 17.72
CA GLN A 59 -0.79 21.52 17.13
C GLN A 59 -0.53 21.42 15.63
N SER A 60 -0.84 20.26 15.06
CA SER A 60 -0.87 20.04 13.62
C SER A 60 -2.25 19.61 13.13
N VAL A 61 -2.53 19.88 11.87
CA VAL A 61 -3.73 19.42 11.17
C VAL A 61 -3.34 18.84 9.81
N ILE A 62 -4.16 17.95 9.29
CA ILE A 62 -3.97 17.40 7.95
C ILE A 62 -4.80 18.16 6.95
N GLY A 63 -4.14 18.77 5.96
CA GLY A 63 -4.76 19.29 4.76
C GLY A 63 -4.78 18.21 3.67
N THR A 64 -5.92 18.00 3.06
CA THR A 64 -6.10 17.00 2.01
C THR A 64 -6.53 17.68 0.72
N TYR A 65 -5.90 17.31 -0.40
CA TYR A 65 -6.35 17.59 -1.75
C TYR A 65 -6.76 16.31 -2.44
N GLY A 66 -7.93 16.29 -3.05
CA GLY A 66 -8.43 15.19 -3.88
C GLY A 66 -9.16 15.71 -5.10
N ALA A 67 -8.73 15.28 -6.30
CA ALA A 67 -9.38 15.62 -7.56
C ALA A 67 -10.75 14.92 -7.70
N ASN A 68 -10.94 13.76 -7.06
CA ASN A 68 -12.22 13.05 -7.05
C ASN A 68 -13.14 13.66 -5.98
N ILE A 69 -13.99 14.58 -6.40
CA ILE A 69 -14.93 15.31 -5.52
C ILE A 69 -15.86 14.34 -4.80
N LYS A 70 -16.40 13.32 -5.49
CA LYS A 70 -17.30 12.34 -4.87
C LYS A 70 -16.64 11.58 -3.73
N GLU A 71 -15.37 11.23 -3.87
CA GLU A 71 -14.59 10.57 -2.83
C GLU A 71 -14.37 11.50 -1.61
N ASN A 72 -14.09 12.78 -1.86
CA ASN A 72 -13.97 13.78 -0.80
C ASN A 72 -15.30 13.98 -0.06
N GLU A 73 -16.40 14.16 -0.81
CA GLU A 73 -17.74 14.31 -0.24
C GLU A 73 -18.13 13.11 0.62
N THR A 74 -17.88 11.88 0.14
CA THR A 74 -18.16 10.64 0.89
C THR A 74 -17.35 10.62 2.21
N PHE A 75 -16.05 10.92 2.15
CA PHE A 75 -15.21 10.95 3.35
C PHE A 75 -15.69 12.02 4.36
N ILE A 76 -15.95 13.23 3.89
CA ILE A 76 -16.43 14.33 4.70
C ILE A 76 -17.78 13.98 5.35
N TYR A 77 -18.71 13.45 4.57
CA TYR A 77 -20.03 13.04 5.06
C TYR A 77 -19.92 11.97 6.16
N PHE A 78 -19.18 10.90 5.91
CA PHE A 78 -18.99 9.85 6.91
C PHE A 78 -18.32 10.38 8.18
N SER A 79 -17.26 11.19 8.04
CA SER A 79 -16.57 11.79 9.18
C SER A 79 -17.52 12.59 10.04
N GLN A 80 -18.35 13.47 9.45
CA GLN A 80 -19.32 14.30 10.16
C GLN A 80 -20.39 13.45 10.86
N GLN A 81 -20.92 12.40 10.18
CA GLN A 81 -21.90 11.50 10.78
C GLN A 81 -21.34 10.69 11.95
N PHE A 82 -20.08 10.25 11.84
CA PHE A 82 -19.42 9.47 12.89
C PHE A 82 -18.98 10.34 14.07
N GLN A 83 -18.51 11.56 13.81
CA GLN A 83 -18.14 12.52 14.85
C GLN A 83 -19.35 12.91 15.73
N GLN A 84 -20.54 13.13 15.15
CA GLN A 84 -21.77 13.37 15.90
C GLN A 84 -22.12 12.24 16.89
N LYS A 85 -21.60 11.03 16.64
CA LYS A 85 -21.80 9.82 17.45
C LYS A 85 -20.60 9.53 18.36
N LEU A 86 -19.64 10.44 18.43
CA LEU A 86 -18.39 10.33 19.20
C LEU A 86 -17.60 9.05 18.86
N LEU A 87 -17.55 8.70 17.56
CA LEU A 87 -16.77 7.57 17.08
C LEU A 87 -15.35 8.02 16.74
N ALA A 88 -14.41 7.05 16.72
CA ALA A 88 -12.97 7.27 16.62
C ALA A 88 -12.50 7.62 15.19
N VAL A 89 -12.97 8.74 14.66
CA VAL A 89 -12.64 9.25 13.31
C VAL A 89 -12.22 10.71 13.37
N PRO A 90 -11.50 11.26 12.37
CA PRO A 90 -11.06 12.66 12.41
C PRO A 90 -12.22 13.65 12.30
N GLU A 91 -12.11 14.73 13.05
CA GLU A 91 -12.96 15.91 12.88
C GLU A 91 -12.61 16.58 11.54
N ILE A 92 -13.64 16.99 10.78
CA ILE A 92 -13.50 17.85 9.60
C ILE A 92 -13.54 19.30 10.05
N LEU A 93 -12.40 19.97 9.93
CA LEU A 93 -12.19 21.33 10.46
C LEU A 93 -12.61 22.42 9.47
N ALA A 94 -12.37 22.20 8.18
CA ALA A 94 -12.78 23.11 7.11
C ALA A 94 -12.88 22.38 5.78
N VAL A 95 -13.71 22.88 4.87
CA VAL A 95 -13.89 22.36 3.50
C VAL A 95 -13.91 23.56 2.55
N SER A 96 -13.22 23.46 1.39
CA SER A 96 -13.27 24.45 0.33
C SER A 96 -14.63 24.43 -0.39
N GLU A 97 -15.01 25.53 -1.04
CA GLU A 97 -16.27 25.65 -1.77
C GLU A 97 -16.40 24.63 -2.92
N ASP A 98 -15.28 24.35 -3.60
CA ASP A 98 -15.19 23.35 -4.67
C ASP A 98 -15.03 21.91 -4.20
N LYS A 99 -14.94 21.71 -2.86
CA LYS A 99 -14.78 20.41 -2.19
C LYS A 99 -13.54 19.59 -2.62
N GLN A 100 -12.58 20.25 -3.28
CA GLN A 100 -11.31 19.62 -3.61
C GLN A 100 -10.34 19.61 -2.43
N TYR A 101 -10.49 20.54 -1.49
CA TYR A 101 -9.62 20.73 -0.35
C TYR A 101 -10.41 20.64 0.96
N TYR A 102 -9.84 19.96 1.94
CA TYR A 102 -10.39 19.97 3.30
C TYR A 102 -9.30 19.84 4.35
N LEU A 103 -9.58 20.32 5.54
CA LEU A 103 -8.74 20.17 6.73
C LEU A 103 -9.39 19.19 7.69
N GLN A 104 -8.58 18.33 8.27
CA GLN A 104 -9.01 17.34 9.23
C GLN A 104 -8.04 17.24 10.40
N GLU A 105 -8.49 16.67 11.51
CA GLU A 105 -7.69 16.35 12.69
C GLU A 105 -6.49 15.48 12.30
N ASP A 106 -5.34 15.73 12.96
CA ASP A 106 -4.11 14.96 12.78
C ASP A 106 -3.93 13.96 13.92
N PHE A 107 -3.86 12.68 13.59
CA PHE A 107 -3.64 11.60 14.54
C PHE A 107 -2.17 11.16 14.64
N GLY A 108 -1.24 11.93 14.05
CA GLY A 108 0.19 11.63 14.07
C GLY A 108 0.62 10.65 12.97
N ASN A 109 1.72 9.94 13.22
CA ASN A 109 2.38 9.10 12.22
C ASN A 109 2.37 7.60 12.55
N ILE A 110 1.91 7.23 13.74
CA ILE A 110 2.04 5.86 14.24
C ILE A 110 0.75 5.10 13.98
N SER A 111 0.82 4.08 13.14
CA SER A 111 -0.28 3.16 12.92
C SER A 111 -0.15 1.92 13.82
N LEU A 112 -1.24 1.17 13.95
CA LEU A 112 -1.24 -0.13 14.62
C LEU A 112 -0.24 -1.11 13.97
N LEU A 113 -0.04 -1.03 12.65
CA LEU A 113 0.97 -1.81 11.95
C LEU A 113 2.39 -1.43 12.41
N ASN A 114 2.69 -0.13 12.59
CA ASN A 114 3.98 0.29 13.12
C ASN A 114 4.21 -0.23 14.55
N LYS A 115 3.18 -0.17 15.41
CA LYS A 115 3.25 -0.74 16.77
C LYS A 115 3.55 -2.24 16.74
N LEU A 116 2.96 -2.98 15.79
CA LEU A 116 3.24 -4.41 15.61
C LEU A 116 4.66 -4.66 15.09
N GLU A 117 5.10 -3.90 14.09
CA GLU A 117 6.45 -4.06 13.50
C GLU A 117 7.56 -3.73 14.52
N GLU A 118 7.33 -2.79 15.41
CA GLU A 118 8.28 -2.38 16.45
C GLU A 118 8.19 -3.27 17.71
N GLY A 119 6.99 -3.59 18.16
CA GLY A 119 6.73 -4.29 19.43
C GLY A 119 6.60 -5.80 19.32
N GLY A 120 6.44 -6.33 18.11
CA GLY A 120 6.19 -7.77 17.88
C GLY A 120 4.87 -8.26 18.49
N PHE A 121 4.75 -9.58 18.66
CA PHE A 121 3.56 -10.22 19.22
C PHE A 121 3.59 -10.22 20.75
N THR A 122 3.43 -9.05 21.36
CA THR A 122 3.44 -8.84 22.81
C THR A 122 2.05 -8.48 23.33
N THR A 123 1.81 -8.65 24.64
CA THR A 123 0.51 -8.32 25.26
C THR A 123 0.09 -6.86 25.02
N PRO A 124 0.95 -5.84 25.18
CA PRO A 124 0.55 -4.46 24.88
C PRO A 124 0.08 -4.25 23.44
N VAL A 125 0.72 -4.92 22.46
CA VAL A 125 0.31 -4.86 21.05
C VAL A 125 -1.01 -5.62 20.83
N TYR A 126 -1.20 -6.78 21.46
CA TYR A 126 -2.47 -7.50 21.47
C TYR A 126 -3.61 -6.61 21.96
N ASP A 127 -3.42 -5.91 23.09
CA ASP A 127 -4.42 -5.02 23.67
C ASP A 127 -4.82 -3.87 22.71
N LEU A 128 -3.87 -3.37 21.91
CA LEU A 128 -4.17 -2.38 20.87
C LEU A 128 -5.04 -2.96 19.74
N PHE A 129 -4.79 -4.21 19.32
CA PHE A 129 -5.64 -4.92 18.36
C PHE A 129 -7.05 -5.14 18.92
N LYS A 130 -7.16 -5.58 20.18
CA LYS A 130 -8.44 -5.75 20.88
C LYS A 130 -9.22 -4.43 20.96
N LYS A 131 -8.59 -3.35 21.45
CA LYS A 131 -9.19 -1.99 21.48
C LYS A 131 -9.67 -1.55 20.10
N SER A 132 -8.91 -1.86 19.05
CA SER A 132 -9.28 -1.52 17.68
C SER A 132 -10.55 -2.25 17.22
N LEU A 133 -10.70 -3.53 17.58
CA LEU A 133 -11.89 -4.33 17.26
C LEU A 133 -13.11 -3.89 18.08
N GLU A 134 -12.93 -3.53 19.36
CA GLU A 134 -14.00 -2.95 20.18
C GLU A 134 -14.48 -1.61 19.61
N ALA A 135 -13.56 -0.77 19.15
CA ALA A 135 -13.89 0.49 18.49
C ALA A 135 -14.56 0.27 17.12
N LEU A 136 -14.14 -0.76 16.38
CA LEU A 136 -14.77 -1.18 15.13
C LEU A 136 -16.23 -1.59 15.33
N ALA A 137 -16.52 -2.46 16.32
CA ALA A 137 -17.90 -2.87 16.62
C ALA A 137 -18.81 -1.67 16.88
N LYS A 138 -18.30 -0.67 17.64
CA LYS A 138 -19.02 0.59 17.87
C LYS A 138 -19.20 1.40 16.59
N LEU A 139 -18.16 1.52 15.76
CA LEU A 139 -18.24 2.23 14.48
C LEU A 139 -19.28 1.59 13.55
N GLN A 140 -19.24 0.28 13.41
CA GLN A 140 -20.16 -0.46 12.55
C GLN A 140 -21.62 -0.27 12.98
N VAL A 141 -21.93 -0.56 14.24
CA VAL A 141 -23.31 -0.56 14.73
C VAL A 141 -23.86 0.84 14.97
N LYS A 142 -23.12 1.70 15.68
CA LYS A 142 -23.58 3.07 15.95
C LYS A 142 -23.44 3.96 14.72
N GLY A 143 -22.39 3.75 13.92
CA GLY A 143 -22.16 4.47 12.66
C GLY A 143 -23.29 4.25 11.66
N ASP A 144 -23.83 3.05 11.56
CA ASP A 144 -24.95 2.69 10.68
C ASP A 144 -26.24 3.47 10.96
N LYS A 145 -26.50 3.83 12.23
CA LYS A 145 -27.76 4.49 12.62
C LYS A 145 -27.95 5.82 11.90
N GLY A 146 -28.95 5.88 11.00
CA GLY A 146 -29.29 7.09 10.25
C GLY A 146 -28.26 7.50 9.19
N LEU A 147 -27.32 6.59 8.82
CA LEU A 147 -26.38 6.84 7.74
C LEU A 147 -27.09 6.72 6.38
N ASP A 148 -26.92 7.74 5.53
CA ASP A 148 -27.42 7.73 4.17
C ASP A 148 -26.41 7.05 3.22
N TYR A 149 -26.70 5.82 2.82
CA TYR A 149 -25.85 5.04 1.92
C TYR A 149 -25.90 5.49 0.44
N GLU A 150 -26.76 6.47 0.09
CA GLU A 150 -26.69 7.15 -1.22
C GLU A 150 -25.39 7.97 -1.36
N GLN A 151 -24.76 8.32 -0.24
CA GLN A 151 -23.51 9.06 -0.19
C GLN A 151 -22.26 8.19 -0.39
N CYS A 152 -22.41 6.86 -0.52
CA CYS A 152 -21.28 5.96 -0.75
C CYS A 152 -20.56 6.28 -2.06
N LEU A 153 -19.24 6.07 -2.06
CA LEU A 153 -18.38 6.31 -3.22
C LEU A 153 -18.73 5.36 -4.39
N THR A 154 -18.98 4.09 -4.08
CA THR A 154 -19.24 3.04 -5.08
C THR A 154 -20.65 2.45 -4.91
N ASN A 155 -20.74 1.30 -4.29
CA ASN A 155 -22.01 0.62 -4.04
C ASN A 155 -22.56 1.01 -2.66
N LYS A 156 -23.88 1.01 -2.53
CA LYS A 156 -24.55 1.25 -1.23
C LYS A 156 -24.38 0.07 -0.27
N GLU A 157 -24.28 -1.15 -0.82
CA GLU A 157 -24.19 -2.38 -0.07
C GLU A 157 -23.17 -3.35 -0.66
N PHE A 158 -22.46 -4.03 0.21
CA PHE A 158 -21.61 -5.18 -0.12
C PHE A 158 -22.49 -6.44 -0.20
N GLY A 159 -23.37 -6.46 -1.19
CA GLY A 159 -24.28 -7.56 -1.47
C GLY A 159 -23.74 -8.52 -2.54
N LYS A 160 -24.64 -9.37 -3.10
CA LYS A 160 -24.30 -10.40 -4.09
C LYS A 160 -23.43 -9.86 -5.23
N GLN A 161 -23.79 -8.71 -5.82
CA GLN A 161 -23.05 -8.15 -6.96
C GLN A 161 -21.62 -7.73 -6.59
N ALA A 162 -21.43 -7.11 -5.43
CA ALA A 162 -20.13 -6.68 -4.97
C ALA A 162 -19.22 -7.88 -4.62
N ILE A 163 -19.77 -8.92 -3.97
CA ILE A 163 -19.06 -10.17 -3.70
C ILE A 163 -18.66 -10.85 -5.02
N MET A 164 -19.58 -10.94 -5.97
CA MET A 164 -19.31 -11.50 -7.31
C MET A 164 -18.20 -10.70 -8.02
N ALA A 165 -18.21 -9.38 -7.92
CA ALA A 165 -17.17 -8.53 -8.52
C ALA A 165 -15.77 -8.84 -7.94
N ASP A 166 -15.64 -9.04 -6.62
CA ASP A 166 -14.38 -9.44 -5.99
C ASP A 166 -13.91 -10.84 -6.43
N LEU A 167 -14.86 -11.80 -6.54
CA LEU A 167 -14.56 -13.15 -7.05
C LEU A 167 -14.08 -13.12 -8.50
N LEU A 168 -14.75 -12.33 -9.36
CA LEU A 168 -14.34 -12.14 -10.76
C LEU A 168 -13.02 -11.40 -10.87
N TYR A 169 -12.75 -10.42 -9.99
CA TYR A 169 -11.47 -9.74 -9.93
C TYR A 169 -10.31 -10.71 -9.65
N PHE A 170 -10.48 -11.59 -8.64
CA PHE A 170 -9.55 -12.70 -8.40
C PHE A 170 -9.41 -13.60 -9.63
N LYS A 171 -10.55 -14.03 -10.22
CA LYS A 171 -10.55 -14.94 -11.36
C LYS A 171 -9.75 -14.38 -12.53
N TYR A 172 -10.03 -13.15 -12.96
CA TYR A 172 -9.43 -12.59 -14.16
C TYR A 172 -7.97 -12.16 -13.96
N TYR A 173 -7.63 -11.61 -12.81
CA TYR A 173 -6.31 -11.04 -12.61
C TYR A 173 -5.31 -11.97 -11.92
N PHE A 174 -5.79 -13.04 -11.27
CA PHE A 174 -4.90 -14.01 -10.64
C PHE A 174 -5.09 -15.43 -11.18
N LEU A 175 -6.28 -16.02 -11.05
CA LEU A 175 -6.53 -17.42 -11.42
C LEU A 175 -6.24 -17.70 -12.90
N ASP A 176 -6.79 -16.88 -13.81
CA ASP A 176 -6.60 -17.06 -15.25
C ASP A 176 -5.12 -16.85 -15.66
N ALA A 177 -4.37 -16.01 -14.93
CA ALA A 177 -2.93 -15.82 -15.14
C ALA A 177 -2.10 -17.09 -14.80
N LEU A 178 -2.58 -17.96 -13.90
CA LEU A 178 -1.92 -19.24 -13.59
C LEU A 178 -1.98 -20.26 -14.73
N ARG A 179 -2.88 -20.07 -15.71
CA ARG A 179 -3.10 -20.95 -16.86
C ARG A 179 -3.34 -22.42 -16.47
N LYS A 180 -3.94 -22.66 -15.30
CA LYS A 180 -4.32 -24.00 -14.84
C LYS A 180 -5.73 -24.34 -15.33
N PRO A 181 -6.00 -25.63 -15.67
CA PRO A 181 -7.32 -26.03 -16.15
C PRO A 181 -8.35 -26.08 -15.01
N TYR A 182 -9.57 -25.57 -15.27
CA TYR A 182 -10.75 -25.70 -14.43
C TYR A 182 -12.03 -25.58 -15.25
N ASP A 183 -13.16 -26.04 -14.73
CA ASP A 183 -14.47 -25.93 -15.37
C ASP A 183 -15.05 -24.52 -15.10
N LYS A 184 -15.05 -23.69 -16.14
CA LYS A 184 -15.48 -22.28 -16.03
C LYS A 184 -16.93 -22.15 -15.63
N GLN A 185 -17.83 -23.02 -16.15
CA GLN A 185 -19.27 -22.92 -15.84
C GLN A 185 -19.52 -23.32 -14.39
N LYS A 186 -18.97 -24.45 -13.95
CA LYS A 186 -19.13 -24.89 -12.56
C LYS A 186 -18.53 -23.91 -11.55
N LEU A 187 -17.42 -23.28 -11.90
CA LEU A 187 -16.85 -22.24 -11.04
C LEU A 187 -17.77 -21.04 -10.93
N MET A 188 -18.43 -20.62 -12.02
CA MET A 188 -19.42 -19.53 -11.96
C MET A 188 -20.63 -19.89 -11.13
N ASP A 189 -21.11 -21.15 -11.21
CA ASP A 189 -22.21 -21.66 -10.40
C ASP A 189 -21.84 -21.65 -8.90
N ASP A 190 -20.61 -22.06 -8.56
CA ASP A 190 -20.07 -22.02 -7.19
C ASP A 190 -19.90 -20.59 -6.69
N PHE A 191 -19.45 -19.66 -7.54
CA PHE A 191 -19.34 -18.23 -7.19
C PHE A 191 -20.72 -17.62 -6.93
N GLU A 192 -21.72 -18.00 -7.71
CA GLU A 192 -23.09 -17.55 -7.50
C GLU A 192 -23.66 -18.10 -6.18
N ALA A 193 -23.44 -19.39 -5.88
CA ALA A 193 -23.85 -20.00 -4.62
C ALA A 193 -23.21 -19.32 -3.40
N LEU A 194 -21.89 -19.09 -3.45
CA LEU A 194 -21.16 -18.40 -2.37
C LEU A 194 -21.63 -16.95 -2.21
N SER A 195 -21.81 -16.22 -3.32
CA SER A 195 -22.27 -14.84 -3.28
C SER A 195 -23.70 -14.74 -2.70
N ASN A 196 -24.58 -15.69 -3.05
CA ASN A 196 -25.92 -15.76 -2.47
C ASN A 196 -25.83 -16.06 -0.97
N TYR A 197 -25.05 -17.05 -0.54
CA TYR A 197 -24.90 -17.41 0.86
C TYR A 197 -24.42 -16.22 1.72
N LEU A 198 -23.36 -15.54 1.29
CA LEU A 198 -22.79 -14.43 2.04
C LEU A 198 -23.66 -13.15 1.99
N SER A 199 -24.39 -12.90 0.90
CA SER A 199 -25.28 -11.74 0.82
C SER A 199 -26.51 -11.82 1.72
N HIS A 200 -26.86 -13.03 2.24
CA HIS A 200 -27.97 -13.25 3.18
C HIS A 200 -27.50 -13.34 4.64
N THR A 201 -26.46 -12.60 4.99
CA THR A 201 -26.03 -12.50 6.39
C THR A 201 -27.10 -11.85 7.27
N GLU A 202 -27.21 -12.30 8.53
CA GLU A 202 -28.18 -11.79 9.50
C GLU A 202 -27.92 -10.34 9.88
N TYR A 203 -26.62 -9.96 9.97
CA TYR A 203 -26.18 -8.64 10.42
C TYR A 203 -25.61 -7.84 9.27
N LYS A 204 -26.15 -6.65 9.04
CA LYS A 204 -25.66 -5.69 8.04
C LYS A 204 -25.61 -4.30 8.67
N TYR A 205 -24.41 -3.77 8.80
CA TYR A 205 -24.12 -2.47 9.37
C TYR A 205 -23.19 -1.69 8.47
N PHE A 206 -22.65 -0.57 8.95
CA PHE A 206 -21.57 0.10 8.23
C PHE A 206 -20.37 -0.82 8.14
N MET A 207 -19.89 -1.09 6.95
CA MET A 207 -18.69 -1.86 6.65
C MET A 207 -17.61 -0.88 6.18
N PHE A 208 -16.47 -0.89 6.85
CA PHE A 208 -15.34 -0.01 6.59
C PHE A 208 -14.66 -0.30 5.23
N ARG A 209 -14.67 -1.55 4.80
CA ARG A 209 -14.08 -2.12 3.57
C ARG A 209 -12.57 -2.34 3.66
N ASP A 210 -11.77 -1.32 3.99
CA ASP A 210 -10.30 -1.40 4.08
C ASP A 210 -9.80 -1.29 5.53
N PHE A 211 -10.43 -2.03 6.45
CA PHE A 211 -10.06 -2.07 7.85
C PHE A 211 -8.76 -2.86 8.05
N GLN A 212 -7.65 -2.19 7.86
CA GLN A 212 -6.30 -2.73 7.97
C GLN A 212 -5.51 -2.00 9.04
N SER A 213 -4.55 -2.69 9.68
CA SER A 213 -3.75 -2.12 10.77
C SER A 213 -2.98 -0.85 10.39
N ARG A 214 -2.69 -0.62 9.11
CA ARG A 214 -2.08 0.63 8.61
C ARG A 214 -3.04 1.83 8.59
N ASN A 215 -4.35 1.59 8.58
CA ASN A 215 -5.41 2.61 8.56
C ASN A 215 -5.98 2.87 9.96
N ILE A 216 -5.34 2.31 10.99
CA ILE A 216 -5.67 2.46 12.40
C ILE A 216 -4.52 3.23 13.05
N MET A 217 -4.79 4.46 13.45
CA MET A 217 -3.81 5.34 14.08
C MET A 217 -3.84 5.16 15.60
N VAL A 218 -2.66 5.12 16.19
CA VAL A 218 -2.46 4.96 17.65
C VAL A 218 -1.77 6.20 18.18
N LYS A 219 -2.46 6.97 19.03
CA LYS A 219 -1.87 8.14 19.69
C LYS A 219 -0.95 7.73 20.85
N GLU A 220 -0.26 8.70 21.44
CA GLU A 220 0.67 8.47 22.57
C GLU A 220 -0.02 7.93 23.83
N ASP A 221 -1.32 8.21 24.00
CA ASP A 221 -2.15 7.71 25.09
C ASP A 221 -2.80 6.35 24.79
N ASP A 222 -2.34 5.66 23.73
CA ASP A 222 -2.89 4.41 23.20
C ASP A 222 -4.38 4.49 22.80
N SER A 223 -4.89 5.69 22.53
CA SER A 223 -6.21 5.86 21.91
C SER A 223 -6.18 5.50 20.42
N ILE A 224 -7.27 4.87 19.96
CA ILE A 224 -7.40 4.31 18.61
C ILE A 224 -8.26 5.24 17.77
N HIS A 225 -7.79 5.52 16.54
CA HIS A 225 -8.49 6.35 15.57
C HIS A 225 -8.41 5.75 14.16
N PHE A 226 -9.45 5.96 13.36
CA PHE A 226 -9.60 5.37 12.04
C PHE A 226 -9.48 6.40 10.93
N ILE A 227 -8.80 6.04 9.85
CA ILE A 227 -8.64 6.82 8.62
C ILE A 227 -8.93 5.93 7.41
N ASP A 228 -9.18 6.52 6.23
CA ASP A 228 -9.31 5.79 4.95
C ASP A 228 -10.58 4.92 4.83
N TYR A 229 -11.72 5.41 5.37
CA TYR A 229 -13.01 4.69 5.36
C TYR A 229 -14.00 5.17 4.28
N GLN A 230 -13.59 6.00 3.33
CA GLN A 230 -14.47 6.48 2.26
C GLN A 230 -14.94 5.39 1.29
N GLY A 231 -14.26 4.25 1.26
CA GLY A 231 -14.70 3.05 0.55
C GLY A 231 -15.83 2.29 1.25
N GLY A 232 -16.27 2.77 2.42
CA GLY A 232 -17.28 2.12 3.24
C GLY A 232 -18.66 2.09 2.61
N MET A 233 -19.44 1.08 3.01
CA MET A 233 -20.81 0.81 2.52
C MET A 233 -21.57 -0.01 3.54
N LYS A 234 -22.84 -0.33 3.29
CA LYS A 234 -23.56 -1.28 4.12
C LYS A 234 -23.08 -2.72 3.85
N GLY A 235 -22.81 -3.50 4.89
CA GLY A 235 -22.32 -4.87 4.69
C GLY A 235 -22.22 -5.67 5.98
N ALA A 236 -21.72 -6.89 5.85
CA ALA A 236 -21.50 -7.78 6.99
C ALA A 236 -20.34 -7.29 7.87
N PRO A 237 -20.52 -7.19 9.19
CA PRO A 237 -19.47 -6.76 10.09
C PRO A 237 -18.24 -7.68 10.08
N GLN A 238 -18.42 -8.96 9.75
CA GLN A 238 -17.36 -9.95 9.66
C GLN A 238 -16.27 -9.62 8.64
N TYR A 239 -16.62 -8.90 7.55
CA TYR A 239 -15.65 -8.57 6.49
C TYR A 239 -14.48 -7.71 7.00
N ASP A 240 -14.77 -6.71 7.83
CA ASP A 240 -13.74 -5.83 8.37
C ASP A 240 -12.83 -6.55 9.37
N VAL A 241 -13.41 -7.43 10.19
CA VAL A 241 -12.63 -8.29 11.10
C VAL A 241 -11.70 -9.21 10.30
N ALA A 242 -12.22 -9.82 9.23
CA ALA A 242 -11.41 -10.62 8.32
C ALA A 242 -10.28 -9.80 7.67
N SER A 243 -10.57 -8.56 7.26
CA SER A 243 -9.58 -7.65 6.65
C SER A 243 -8.41 -7.33 7.59
N MET A 244 -8.67 -7.21 8.90
CA MET A 244 -7.64 -6.95 9.91
C MET A 244 -6.87 -8.22 10.29
N LEU A 245 -7.59 -9.29 10.64
CA LEU A 245 -6.98 -10.50 11.21
C LEU A 245 -6.21 -11.33 10.17
N TRP A 246 -6.60 -11.26 8.90
CA TRP A 246 -5.94 -11.96 7.79
C TRP A 246 -5.11 -11.05 6.88
N GLN A 247 -4.73 -9.89 7.39
CA GLN A 247 -3.82 -9.00 6.67
C GLN A 247 -2.44 -9.65 6.52
N ALA A 248 -2.01 -9.91 5.27
CA ALA A 248 -0.78 -10.62 4.97
C ALA A 248 0.46 -9.98 5.64
N ARG A 249 0.57 -8.65 5.63
CA ARG A 249 1.71 -7.94 6.22
C ARG A 249 1.75 -8.01 7.74
N ALA A 250 0.60 -8.03 8.40
CA ALA A 250 0.53 -8.18 9.85
C ALA A 250 0.90 -9.60 10.31
N ASN A 251 0.62 -10.60 9.47
CA ASN A 251 0.96 -12.00 9.67
C ASN A 251 0.71 -12.49 11.11
N LEU A 252 -0.51 -12.25 11.61
CA LEU A 252 -0.88 -12.56 12.98
C LEU A 252 -0.83 -14.07 13.25
N PRO A 253 -0.36 -14.50 14.45
CA PRO A 253 -0.44 -15.90 14.86
C PRO A 253 -1.88 -16.41 14.92
N ASP A 254 -2.11 -17.70 14.66
CA ASP A 254 -3.46 -18.30 14.69
C ASP A 254 -4.16 -18.12 16.03
N ALA A 255 -3.43 -18.26 17.14
CA ALA A 255 -3.98 -18.00 18.47
C ALA A 255 -4.56 -16.58 18.58
N TRP A 256 -3.84 -15.56 18.06
CA TRP A 256 -4.33 -14.18 18.05
C TRP A 256 -5.54 -14.00 17.15
N LYS A 257 -5.55 -14.64 15.96
CA LYS A 257 -6.71 -14.58 15.05
C LYS A 257 -7.97 -15.12 15.72
N TYR A 258 -7.83 -16.23 16.47
CA TYR A 258 -8.95 -16.84 17.18
C TYR A 258 -9.39 -15.97 18.37
N ASP A 259 -8.48 -15.62 19.27
CA ASP A 259 -8.80 -14.88 20.50
C ASP A 259 -9.37 -13.48 20.19
N LEU A 260 -8.79 -12.78 19.21
CA LEU A 260 -9.27 -11.46 18.76
C LEU A 260 -10.64 -11.53 18.06
N LEU A 261 -10.96 -12.64 17.39
CA LEU A 261 -12.29 -12.84 16.83
C LEU A 261 -13.34 -13.00 17.94
N GLU A 262 -13.03 -13.77 19.00
CA GLU A 262 -13.91 -13.92 20.15
C GLU A 262 -14.06 -12.58 20.90
N ASP A 263 -12.97 -11.85 21.14
CA ASP A 263 -13.02 -10.48 21.69
C ASP A 263 -13.90 -9.55 20.87
N TYR A 264 -13.83 -9.64 19.53
CA TYR A 264 -14.70 -8.86 18.66
C TYR A 264 -16.17 -9.26 18.79
N ILE A 265 -16.48 -10.56 18.80
CA ILE A 265 -17.87 -11.06 18.94
C ILE A 265 -18.48 -10.57 20.26
N ASP A 266 -17.73 -10.64 21.35
CA ASP A 266 -18.16 -10.12 22.67
C ASP A 266 -18.44 -8.61 22.60
N ALA A 267 -17.56 -7.82 21.99
CA ALA A 267 -17.74 -6.38 21.81
C ALA A 267 -18.94 -6.05 20.90
N PHE A 268 -19.17 -6.86 19.88
CA PHE A 268 -20.28 -6.73 18.96
C PHE A 268 -21.61 -7.04 19.66
N GLU A 269 -21.72 -8.18 20.39
CA GLU A 269 -22.88 -8.54 21.22
C GLU A 269 -23.22 -7.44 22.23
N ASN A 270 -22.21 -6.91 22.93
CA ASN A 270 -22.39 -5.80 23.86
C ASN A 270 -22.90 -4.53 23.16
N THR A 271 -22.48 -4.29 21.92
CA THR A 271 -22.87 -3.06 21.19
C THR A 271 -24.28 -3.16 20.61
N ILE A 272 -24.71 -4.37 20.14
CA ILE A 272 -26.08 -4.60 19.64
C ILE A 272 -27.07 -4.88 20.76
N GLY A 273 -26.61 -5.28 21.96
CA GLY A 273 -27.43 -5.57 23.13
C GLY A 273 -28.11 -6.94 23.09
N GLN A 274 -27.59 -7.88 22.30
CA GLN A 274 -28.11 -9.25 22.20
C GLN A 274 -27.00 -10.23 21.83
N SER A 275 -27.16 -11.52 22.18
CA SER A 275 -26.23 -12.58 21.76
C SER A 275 -26.45 -12.97 20.31
N VAL A 276 -25.35 -13.31 19.62
CA VAL A 276 -25.36 -13.84 18.25
C VAL A 276 -25.25 -15.37 18.26
N ASN A 277 -25.74 -16.02 17.19
CA ASN A 277 -25.42 -17.42 16.96
C ASN A 277 -23.96 -17.53 16.49
N ARG A 278 -23.03 -17.86 17.42
CA ARG A 278 -21.57 -17.88 17.15
C ARG A 278 -21.21 -18.84 16.03
N ASN A 279 -21.89 -19.99 15.89
CA ASN A 279 -21.62 -20.93 14.80
C ASN A 279 -21.96 -20.35 13.43
N ILE A 280 -23.13 -19.70 13.30
CA ILE A 280 -23.52 -19.03 12.06
C ILE A 280 -22.59 -17.87 11.77
N PHE A 281 -22.30 -17.05 12.78
CA PHE A 281 -21.38 -15.91 12.68
C PHE A 281 -20.00 -16.34 12.20
N GLN A 282 -19.43 -17.41 12.78
CA GLN A 282 -18.14 -17.98 12.43
C GLN A 282 -18.11 -18.52 10.99
N ASN A 283 -19.15 -19.25 10.57
CA ASN A 283 -19.23 -19.77 9.20
C ASN A 283 -19.29 -18.64 8.17
N GLN A 284 -20.05 -17.59 8.45
CA GLN A 284 -20.10 -16.40 7.59
C GLN A 284 -18.79 -15.65 7.61
N TYR A 285 -18.15 -15.49 8.79
CA TYR A 285 -16.81 -14.90 8.92
C TYR A 285 -15.80 -15.63 8.03
N ASN A 286 -15.76 -16.96 8.08
CA ASN A 286 -14.86 -17.74 7.23
C ASN A 286 -15.10 -17.47 5.74
N GLY A 287 -16.36 -17.34 5.32
CA GLY A 287 -16.69 -16.94 3.95
C GLY A 287 -16.14 -15.57 3.59
N TYR A 288 -16.25 -14.58 4.49
CA TYR A 288 -15.71 -13.25 4.26
C TYR A 288 -14.19 -13.20 4.34
N VAL A 289 -13.54 -14.04 5.16
CA VAL A 289 -12.08 -14.24 5.11
C VAL A 289 -11.65 -14.69 3.72
N LEU A 290 -12.33 -15.71 3.16
CA LEU A 290 -12.03 -16.18 1.81
C LEU A 290 -12.18 -15.06 0.78
N ILE A 291 -13.31 -14.33 0.77
CA ILE A 291 -13.51 -13.20 -0.16
C ILE A 291 -12.37 -12.18 -0.04
N ARG A 292 -11.97 -11.85 1.19
CA ARG A 292 -10.89 -10.87 1.41
C ARG A 292 -9.54 -11.36 0.91
N LEU A 293 -9.19 -12.61 1.17
CA LEU A 293 -7.94 -13.21 0.68
C LEU A 293 -7.89 -13.25 -0.85
N LEU A 294 -9.00 -13.59 -1.50
CA LEU A 294 -9.09 -13.61 -2.96
C LEU A 294 -9.05 -12.21 -3.57
N GLN A 295 -9.71 -11.23 -2.95
CA GLN A 295 -9.66 -9.84 -3.39
C GLN A 295 -8.23 -9.30 -3.33
N VAL A 296 -7.46 -9.63 -2.28
CA VAL A 296 -6.04 -9.27 -2.15
C VAL A 296 -5.20 -9.93 -3.25
N LEU A 297 -5.42 -11.24 -3.53
CA LEU A 297 -4.73 -11.93 -4.62
C LEU A 297 -5.07 -11.33 -5.99
N GLY A 298 -6.34 -10.96 -6.22
CA GLY A 298 -6.76 -10.25 -7.43
C GLY A 298 -6.03 -8.90 -7.58
N ALA A 299 -5.94 -8.12 -6.48
CA ALA A 299 -5.23 -6.83 -6.47
C ALA A 299 -3.72 -7.00 -6.71
N TYR A 300 -3.09 -8.01 -6.11
CA TYR A 300 -1.67 -8.31 -6.35
C TYR A 300 -1.45 -8.86 -7.76
N GLY A 301 -2.37 -9.67 -8.29
CA GLY A 301 -2.36 -10.11 -9.68
C GLY A 301 -2.45 -8.94 -10.65
N PHE A 302 -3.43 -8.06 -10.48
CA PHE A 302 -3.57 -6.87 -11.32
C PHE A 302 -2.32 -5.99 -11.28
N ARG A 303 -1.92 -5.55 -10.09
CA ARG A 303 -0.78 -4.64 -9.94
C ARG A 303 0.58 -5.29 -10.22
N GLY A 304 0.75 -6.57 -9.87
CA GLY A 304 2.01 -7.30 -10.05
C GLY A 304 2.16 -7.89 -11.44
N LEU A 305 1.16 -8.67 -11.93
CA LEU A 305 1.27 -9.39 -13.19
C LEU A 305 0.91 -8.54 -14.40
N PHE A 306 -0.08 -7.61 -14.29
CA PHE A 306 -0.51 -6.78 -15.40
C PHE A 306 0.17 -5.41 -15.41
N GLU A 307 0.16 -4.66 -14.28
CA GLU A 307 0.85 -3.36 -14.18
C GLU A 307 2.37 -3.51 -13.94
N ARG A 308 2.87 -4.72 -13.71
CA ARG A 308 4.30 -5.05 -13.50
C ARG A 308 4.96 -4.27 -12.37
N LYS A 309 4.23 -4.02 -11.29
CA LYS A 309 4.78 -3.37 -10.08
C LYS A 309 5.43 -4.43 -9.19
N ALA A 310 6.76 -4.48 -9.19
CA ALA A 310 7.57 -5.52 -8.51
C ALA A 310 7.20 -5.73 -7.03
N GLN A 311 6.88 -4.68 -6.30
CA GLN A 311 6.48 -4.77 -4.88
C GLN A 311 5.23 -5.63 -4.65
N PHE A 312 4.31 -5.73 -5.62
CA PHE A 312 3.11 -6.56 -5.50
C PHE A 312 3.41 -8.02 -5.84
N LEU A 313 4.32 -8.28 -6.76
CA LEU A 313 4.77 -9.65 -7.07
C LEU A 313 5.37 -10.33 -5.84
N THR A 314 6.22 -9.63 -5.10
CA THR A 314 6.84 -10.15 -3.86
C THR A 314 5.84 -10.39 -2.73
N SER A 315 4.64 -9.83 -2.81
CA SER A 315 3.57 -10.03 -1.83
C SER A 315 2.66 -11.24 -2.13
N ILE A 316 2.69 -11.76 -3.36
CA ILE A 316 1.87 -12.92 -3.77
C ILE A 316 2.17 -14.18 -2.94
N PRO A 317 3.43 -14.60 -2.71
CA PRO A 317 3.71 -15.79 -1.92
C PRO A 317 3.10 -15.76 -0.52
N LEU A 318 3.21 -14.62 0.17
CA LEU A 318 2.63 -14.45 1.50
C LEU A 318 1.09 -14.51 1.48
N ALA A 319 0.46 -13.91 0.47
CA ALA A 319 -1.00 -13.99 0.30
C ALA A 319 -1.46 -15.42 -0.01
N LEU A 320 -0.70 -16.18 -0.81
CA LEU A 320 -0.98 -17.60 -1.08
C LEU A 320 -0.76 -18.47 0.16
N THR A 321 0.24 -18.18 0.98
CA THR A 321 0.47 -18.87 2.25
C THR A 321 -0.71 -18.65 3.20
N ASN A 322 -1.22 -17.43 3.34
CA ASN A 322 -2.43 -17.14 4.11
C ASN A 322 -3.66 -17.87 3.56
N LEU A 323 -3.81 -17.92 2.23
CA LEU A 323 -4.91 -18.67 1.62
C LEU A 323 -4.77 -20.17 1.88
N LYS A 324 -3.55 -20.73 1.83
CA LYS A 324 -3.27 -22.13 2.15
C LYS A 324 -3.61 -22.45 3.60
N GLU A 325 -3.16 -21.62 4.53
CA GLU A 325 -3.46 -21.75 5.96
C GLU A 325 -4.99 -21.74 6.20
N PHE A 326 -5.69 -20.77 5.61
CA PHE A 326 -7.15 -20.70 5.67
C PHE A 326 -7.81 -21.96 5.12
N TYR A 327 -7.44 -22.37 3.90
CA TYR A 327 -8.03 -23.49 3.18
C TYR A 327 -7.88 -24.82 3.92
N LEU A 328 -6.75 -25.03 4.60
CA LEU A 328 -6.48 -26.27 5.35
C LEU A 328 -7.22 -26.33 6.70
N ASN A 329 -7.49 -25.18 7.31
CA ASN A 329 -7.93 -25.12 8.71
C ASN A 329 -9.40 -24.66 8.89
N GLN A 330 -10.04 -24.11 7.84
CA GLN A 330 -11.35 -23.48 7.97
C GLN A 330 -12.39 -24.10 7.02
N SER A 331 -13.66 -24.08 7.46
CA SER A 331 -14.82 -24.53 6.67
C SER A 331 -15.69 -23.33 6.29
N LEU A 332 -16.24 -23.35 5.08
CA LEU A 332 -17.09 -22.27 4.55
C LEU A 332 -18.58 -22.41 4.93
N GLY A 333 -19.01 -23.55 5.49
CA GLY A 333 -20.42 -23.81 5.75
C GLY A 333 -21.30 -23.96 4.50
N ILE A 334 -20.68 -24.01 3.30
CA ILE A 334 -21.34 -24.21 2.00
C ILE A 334 -20.50 -25.13 1.11
N ILE A 335 -21.17 -25.89 0.24
CA ILE A 335 -20.53 -26.82 -0.71
C ILE A 335 -20.28 -26.09 -2.03
N VAL A 336 -19.03 -25.97 -2.43
CA VAL A 336 -18.55 -25.30 -3.66
C VAL A 336 -17.45 -26.15 -4.33
N PRO A 337 -17.84 -27.26 -5.00
CA PRO A 337 -16.89 -28.32 -5.35
C PRO A 337 -15.85 -27.91 -6.39
N GLU A 338 -16.22 -27.16 -7.42
CA GLU A 338 -15.26 -26.72 -8.42
C GLU A 338 -14.35 -25.62 -7.86
N PHE A 339 -14.90 -24.74 -7.03
CA PHE A 339 -14.13 -23.70 -6.36
C PHE A 339 -13.11 -24.31 -5.37
N ASN A 340 -13.46 -25.37 -4.66
CA ASN A 340 -12.50 -26.10 -3.80
C ASN A 340 -11.33 -26.68 -4.61
N LYS A 341 -11.57 -27.22 -5.82
CA LYS A 341 -10.49 -27.64 -6.71
C LYS A 341 -9.60 -26.47 -7.13
N VAL A 342 -10.21 -25.35 -7.49
CA VAL A 342 -9.47 -24.13 -7.84
C VAL A 342 -8.62 -23.65 -6.65
N LEU A 343 -9.17 -23.63 -5.44
CA LEU A 343 -8.40 -23.28 -4.24
C LEU A 343 -7.22 -24.24 -4.03
N THR A 344 -7.44 -25.57 -4.17
CA THR A 344 -6.36 -26.56 -4.11
C THR A 344 -5.26 -26.27 -5.12
N LEU A 345 -5.62 -25.90 -6.36
CA LEU A 345 -4.64 -25.53 -7.40
C LEU A 345 -3.86 -24.26 -7.02
N CYS A 346 -4.55 -23.25 -6.48
CA CYS A 346 -3.91 -21.99 -6.10
C CYS A 346 -2.92 -22.15 -4.95
N VAL A 347 -3.22 -23.01 -3.96
CA VAL A 347 -2.38 -23.20 -2.77
C VAL A 347 -1.33 -24.31 -2.93
N ALA A 348 -1.23 -24.92 -4.10
CA ALA A 348 -0.19 -25.91 -4.40
C ALA A 348 1.22 -25.30 -4.27
N ASP A 349 2.16 -26.07 -3.73
CA ASP A 349 3.52 -25.59 -3.47
C ASP A 349 4.22 -25.10 -4.76
N GLU A 350 3.94 -25.74 -5.90
CA GLU A 350 4.47 -25.29 -7.19
C GLU A 350 4.01 -23.88 -7.57
N VAL A 351 2.76 -23.53 -7.24
CA VAL A 351 2.22 -22.20 -7.51
C VAL A 351 2.84 -21.17 -6.55
N ILE A 352 2.98 -21.51 -5.27
CA ILE A 352 3.64 -20.64 -4.29
C ILE A 352 5.10 -20.41 -4.71
N HIS A 353 5.82 -21.46 -5.07
CA HIS A 353 7.21 -21.39 -5.52
C HIS A 353 7.37 -20.59 -6.81
N GLN A 354 6.39 -20.63 -7.74
CA GLN A 354 6.43 -19.84 -8.97
C GLN A 354 6.58 -18.34 -8.70
N PHE A 355 6.00 -17.84 -7.59
CA PHE A 355 6.06 -16.44 -7.19
C PHE A 355 7.10 -16.16 -6.11
N THR A 356 7.68 -17.20 -5.52
CA THR A 356 8.71 -17.04 -4.49
C THR A 356 10.03 -16.69 -5.15
N PRO A 357 10.63 -15.53 -4.85
CA PRO A 357 11.92 -15.17 -5.43
C PRO A 357 12.99 -16.19 -5.05
N VAL A 358 13.82 -16.56 -6.02
CA VAL A 358 15.05 -17.32 -5.74
C VAL A 358 15.95 -16.46 -4.87
N GLN A 359 16.38 -16.96 -3.72
CA GLN A 359 17.27 -16.23 -2.83
C GLN A 359 18.68 -16.83 -2.89
N ALA A 360 19.67 -15.95 -2.86
CA ALA A 360 21.06 -16.34 -2.69
C ALA A 360 21.29 -16.93 -1.29
N HIS A 361 22.16 -17.90 -1.17
CA HIS A 361 22.60 -18.48 0.08
C HIS A 361 24.10 -18.15 0.30
N GLU A 362 24.65 -18.52 1.45
CA GLU A 362 26.04 -18.16 1.82
C GLU A 362 27.10 -18.59 0.80
N LYS A 363 26.85 -19.69 0.08
CA LYS A 363 27.76 -20.22 -0.95
C LYS A 363 27.49 -19.68 -2.35
N THR A 364 26.44 -18.87 -2.56
CA THR A 364 26.16 -18.30 -3.88
C THR A 364 27.30 -17.36 -4.26
N PRO A 365 28.00 -17.60 -5.39
CA PRO A 365 29.18 -16.83 -5.75
C PRO A 365 28.84 -15.42 -6.26
N LEU A 366 27.60 -15.19 -6.70
CA LEU A 366 27.19 -13.98 -7.38
C LEU A 366 27.42 -12.71 -6.54
N VAL A 367 28.19 -11.78 -7.12
CA VAL A 367 28.32 -10.38 -6.66
C VAL A 367 27.72 -9.47 -7.72
N VAL A 368 26.71 -8.69 -7.32
CA VAL A 368 26.12 -7.67 -8.20
C VAL A 368 26.79 -6.33 -7.95
N LYS A 369 27.54 -5.85 -8.92
CA LYS A 369 28.21 -4.54 -8.87
C LYS A 369 27.31 -3.47 -9.42
N VAL A 370 26.85 -2.54 -8.57
CA VAL A 370 25.96 -1.45 -8.96
C VAL A 370 26.73 -0.15 -8.93
N LYS A 371 26.76 0.57 -10.06
CA LYS A 371 27.49 1.84 -10.18
C LYS A 371 26.57 2.99 -10.58
N SER A 372 26.75 4.18 -10.01
CA SER A 372 26.20 5.41 -10.57
C SER A 372 27.30 6.27 -11.16
N PHE A 373 27.06 6.85 -12.36
CA PHE A 373 28.08 7.58 -13.08
C PHE A 373 27.55 8.83 -13.80
N SER A 374 28.49 9.66 -14.27
CA SER A 374 28.21 10.80 -15.16
C SER A 374 28.58 10.48 -16.60
N TYR A 375 27.66 10.67 -17.54
CA TYR A 375 27.98 10.55 -18.96
C TYR A 375 29.09 11.53 -19.44
N ARG A 376 29.36 12.61 -18.68
CA ARG A 376 30.49 13.51 -18.97
C ARG A 376 31.85 12.84 -18.77
N ASN A 377 31.90 11.83 -17.88
CA ASN A 377 33.10 11.06 -17.57
C ASN A 377 33.23 9.76 -18.37
N GLY A 378 32.24 9.47 -19.24
CA GLY A 378 32.17 8.22 -19.98
C GLY A 378 31.41 7.12 -19.21
N VAL A 379 31.15 6.00 -19.91
CA VAL A 379 30.52 4.80 -19.34
C VAL A 379 31.59 4.02 -18.55
N PRO A 380 31.28 3.56 -17.34
CA PRO A 380 32.21 2.74 -16.55
C PRO A 380 32.63 1.47 -17.31
N VAL A 381 33.90 1.12 -17.22
CA VAL A 381 34.42 -0.13 -17.79
C VAL A 381 34.08 -1.27 -16.84
N ASP A 382 33.69 -2.42 -17.42
CA ASP A 382 33.53 -3.65 -16.66
C ASP A 382 34.90 -4.26 -16.35
N ASP A 383 35.18 -4.48 -15.08
CA ASP A 383 36.42 -5.04 -14.57
C ASP A 383 36.35 -6.54 -14.24
N SER A 384 35.20 -7.18 -14.52
CA SER A 384 34.98 -8.61 -14.25
C SER A 384 35.65 -9.54 -15.27
N GLY A 385 36.08 -9.01 -16.41
CA GLY A 385 36.58 -9.79 -17.55
C GLY A 385 35.48 -10.44 -18.40
N ASN A 386 34.20 -10.33 -18.03
CA ASN A 386 33.06 -10.92 -18.76
C ASN A 386 32.51 -9.98 -19.86
N GLY A 387 33.04 -8.79 -19.96
CA GLY A 387 32.78 -7.84 -21.06
C GLY A 387 31.40 -7.23 -21.08
N GLY A 388 30.74 -7.02 -19.94
CA GLY A 388 29.48 -6.33 -19.99
C GLY A 388 28.59 -6.40 -18.76
N GLY A 389 27.37 -5.94 -18.98
CA GLY A 389 26.34 -5.79 -17.97
C GLY A 389 25.31 -4.80 -18.46
N PHE A 390 24.49 -4.31 -17.57
CA PHE A 390 23.46 -3.31 -17.90
C PHE A 390 23.99 -1.90 -17.73
N VAL A 391 23.66 -1.03 -18.70
CA VAL A 391 23.88 0.41 -18.60
C VAL A 391 22.54 1.11 -18.85
N PHE A 392 21.99 1.72 -17.81
CA PHE A 392 20.70 2.40 -17.88
C PHE A 392 20.88 3.93 -17.91
N ASP A 393 20.27 4.59 -18.89
CA ASP A 393 20.33 6.03 -19.08
C ASP A 393 19.18 6.74 -18.38
N CYS A 394 19.47 7.39 -17.25
CA CYS A 394 18.50 8.17 -16.49
C CYS A 394 18.29 9.61 -17.05
N ARG A 395 18.89 9.99 -18.19
CA ARG A 395 18.75 11.36 -18.72
C ARG A 395 17.35 11.66 -19.25
N GLY A 396 16.59 10.63 -19.63
CA GLY A 396 15.18 10.76 -20.00
C GLY A 396 14.25 11.13 -18.85
N ILE A 397 14.71 11.02 -17.60
CA ILE A 397 13.96 11.40 -16.41
C ILE A 397 14.20 12.87 -16.09
N LEU A 398 13.16 13.58 -15.62
CA LEU A 398 13.25 14.98 -15.26
C LEU A 398 14.37 15.23 -14.22
N ASN A 399 15.14 16.32 -14.44
CA ASN A 399 16.35 16.57 -13.67
C ASN A 399 16.09 17.46 -12.44
N PRO A 400 16.20 16.91 -11.18
CA PRO A 400 16.08 17.72 -9.96
C PRO A 400 17.04 18.91 -9.91
N GLY A 401 18.24 18.78 -10.48
CA GLY A 401 19.24 19.86 -10.51
C GLY A 401 18.86 21.11 -11.29
N ARG A 402 17.69 21.14 -11.97
CA ARG A 402 17.09 22.36 -12.54
C ARG A 402 16.30 23.17 -11.51
N VAL A 403 15.98 22.59 -10.37
CA VAL A 403 15.32 23.28 -9.25
C VAL A 403 16.40 23.84 -8.34
N GLU A 404 16.36 25.14 -8.07
CA GLU A 404 17.43 25.85 -7.34
C GLU A 404 17.74 25.23 -5.98
N SER A 405 16.70 24.89 -5.21
CA SER A 405 16.82 24.29 -3.87
C SER A 405 17.44 22.89 -3.87
N MET A 406 17.50 22.21 -5.02
CA MET A 406 18.02 20.83 -5.12
C MET A 406 19.38 20.76 -5.83
N LYS A 407 19.93 21.87 -6.32
CA LYS A 407 21.20 21.88 -7.08
C LYS A 407 22.39 21.32 -6.32
N THR A 408 22.45 21.57 -5.01
CA THR A 408 23.54 21.13 -4.14
C THR A 408 23.24 19.78 -3.46
N GLN A 409 22.02 19.29 -3.55
CA GLN A 409 21.60 18.02 -2.99
C GLN A 409 21.97 16.84 -3.90
N THR A 410 21.81 15.61 -3.41
CA THR A 410 22.07 14.37 -4.16
C THR A 410 20.82 13.50 -4.26
N GLY A 411 20.90 12.39 -4.98
CA GLY A 411 19.84 11.37 -5.02
C GLY A 411 19.52 10.69 -3.67
N ARG A 412 20.31 10.94 -2.62
CA ARG A 412 20.06 10.45 -1.25
C ARG A 412 19.28 11.42 -0.38
N ASP A 413 19.23 12.68 -0.74
CA ASP A 413 18.51 13.70 0.02
C ASP A 413 17.00 13.55 -0.15
N LYS A 414 16.26 13.73 0.95
CA LYS A 414 14.81 13.50 1.00
C LYS A 414 14.06 14.30 -0.07
N GLN A 415 14.35 15.58 -0.20
CA GLN A 415 13.68 16.45 -1.18
C GLN A 415 13.87 15.97 -2.62
N VAL A 416 15.06 15.47 -2.96
CA VAL A 416 15.36 14.91 -4.28
C VAL A 416 14.66 13.58 -4.49
N LYS A 417 14.60 12.72 -3.48
CA LYS A 417 13.86 11.44 -3.53
C LYS A 417 12.37 11.71 -3.78
N ASP A 418 11.76 12.55 -2.95
CA ASP A 418 10.35 12.91 -3.06
C ASP A 418 10.02 13.49 -4.46
N PHE A 419 10.90 14.36 -4.98
CA PHE A 419 10.75 14.88 -6.33
C PHE A 419 10.82 13.79 -7.40
N LEU A 420 11.80 12.89 -7.34
CA LEU A 420 11.98 11.82 -8.32
C LEU A 420 10.81 10.82 -8.30
N GLU A 421 10.32 10.48 -7.12
CA GLU A 421 9.23 9.51 -6.93
C GLU A 421 7.86 10.07 -7.32
N GLN A 422 7.59 11.33 -6.95
CA GLN A 422 6.25 11.91 -7.04
C GLN A 422 6.04 12.79 -8.27
N GLN A 423 7.13 13.38 -8.82
CA GLN A 423 7.04 14.40 -9.86
C GLN A 423 7.67 13.97 -11.18
N THR A 424 8.18 12.75 -11.26
CA THR A 424 8.83 12.26 -12.48
C THR A 424 8.41 10.83 -12.81
N LYS A 425 8.81 10.35 -13.97
CA LYS A 425 8.63 8.95 -14.38
C LYS A 425 9.71 8.00 -13.82
N MET A 426 10.40 8.38 -12.75
CA MET A 426 11.46 7.57 -12.15
C MET A 426 10.93 6.22 -11.67
N THR A 427 9.75 6.18 -11.07
CA THR A 427 9.13 4.95 -10.57
C THR A 427 8.80 3.99 -11.72
N GLU A 428 8.22 4.49 -12.83
CA GLU A 428 7.92 3.67 -14.02
C GLU A 428 9.22 3.13 -14.65
N PHE A 429 10.25 3.97 -14.75
CA PHE A 429 11.57 3.60 -15.25
C PHE A 429 12.19 2.50 -14.40
N LEU A 430 12.20 2.65 -13.08
CA LEU A 430 12.77 1.67 -12.16
C LEU A 430 12.01 0.34 -12.17
N ASN A 431 10.70 0.34 -12.27
CA ASN A 431 9.92 -0.90 -12.41
C ASN A 431 10.37 -1.69 -13.65
N SER A 432 10.55 -1.02 -14.79
CA SER A 432 11.04 -1.67 -16.02
C SER A 432 12.48 -2.17 -15.86
N VAL A 433 13.33 -1.44 -15.18
CA VAL A 433 14.71 -1.84 -14.87
C VAL A 433 14.71 -3.07 -13.96
N PHE A 434 13.88 -3.08 -12.91
CA PHE A 434 13.78 -4.22 -12.00
C PHE A 434 13.34 -5.48 -12.72
N ASP A 435 12.32 -5.38 -13.61
CA ASP A 435 11.86 -6.53 -14.40
C ASP A 435 13.00 -7.16 -15.23
N ILE A 436 13.80 -6.33 -15.90
CA ILE A 436 14.91 -6.80 -16.74
C ILE A 436 16.05 -7.41 -15.90
N VAL A 437 16.42 -6.71 -14.82
CA VAL A 437 17.53 -7.11 -13.95
C VAL A 437 17.20 -8.39 -13.19
N ASP A 438 15.97 -8.51 -12.71
CA ASP A 438 15.50 -9.67 -11.97
C ASP A 438 15.64 -10.98 -12.77
N ILE A 439 15.34 -10.94 -14.07
CA ILE A 439 15.51 -12.11 -14.97
C ILE A 439 16.96 -12.59 -14.92
N SER A 440 17.92 -11.66 -15.02
CA SER A 440 19.35 -12.00 -15.04
C SER A 440 19.86 -12.45 -13.66
N VAL A 441 19.46 -11.75 -12.59
CA VAL A 441 19.87 -12.10 -11.22
C VAL A 441 19.37 -13.49 -10.83
N GLU A 442 18.11 -13.78 -11.15
CA GLU A 442 17.52 -15.10 -10.87
C GLU A 442 18.23 -16.23 -11.63
N ASP A 443 18.50 -16.03 -12.92
CA ASP A 443 19.22 -17.01 -13.74
C ASP A 443 20.68 -17.18 -13.27
N TYR A 444 21.35 -16.08 -12.91
CA TYR A 444 22.73 -16.09 -12.44
C TYR A 444 22.87 -16.78 -11.08
N ILE A 445 21.90 -16.64 -10.17
CA ILE A 445 21.85 -17.40 -8.92
C ILE A 445 21.71 -18.91 -9.22
N LYS A 446 20.80 -19.29 -10.13
CA LYS A 446 20.55 -20.69 -10.50
C LYS A 446 21.74 -21.38 -11.19
N ARG A 447 22.57 -20.59 -11.87
CA ARG A 447 23.70 -21.07 -12.68
C ARG A 447 25.07 -20.84 -12.05
N ASP A 448 25.10 -20.36 -10.80
CA ASP A 448 26.31 -20.06 -10.05
C ASP A 448 27.27 -19.07 -10.77
N PHE A 449 26.72 -18.07 -11.47
CA PHE A 449 27.55 -17.01 -12.05
C PHE A 449 28.12 -16.12 -10.95
N GLU A 450 29.33 -15.59 -11.19
CA GLU A 450 30.07 -14.85 -10.15
C GLU A 450 29.85 -13.35 -10.19
N ASN A 451 29.60 -12.76 -11.38
CA ASN A 451 29.55 -11.32 -11.54
C ASN A 451 28.39 -10.84 -12.41
N LEU A 452 27.74 -9.75 -11.99
CA LEU A 452 26.80 -8.97 -12.79
C LEU A 452 27.07 -7.49 -12.55
N SER A 453 27.37 -6.74 -13.62
CA SER A 453 27.58 -5.30 -13.56
C SER A 453 26.33 -4.53 -14.00
N ILE A 454 25.91 -3.52 -13.21
CA ILE A 454 24.76 -2.68 -13.51
C ILE A 454 25.11 -1.22 -13.24
N SER A 455 25.03 -0.40 -14.28
CA SER A 455 25.43 1.00 -14.19
C SER A 455 24.29 1.96 -14.53
N PHE A 456 24.08 2.98 -13.71
CA PHE A 456 23.11 4.04 -13.95
C PHE A 456 23.82 5.34 -14.29
N GLY A 457 23.50 5.91 -15.47
CA GLY A 457 24.10 7.15 -15.94
C GLY A 457 23.15 8.33 -15.93
N CYS A 458 23.60 9.48 -15.50
CA CYS A 458 22.91 10.75 -15.74
C CYS A 458 23.93 11.83 -16.15
N THR A 459 23.48 13.05 -16.46
CA THR A 459 24.38 14.09 -16.97
C THR A 459 25.50 14.42 -15.98
N GLY A 460 25.21 14.57 -14.70
CA GLY A 460 26.17 15.00 -13.66
C GLY A 460 26.55 13.94 -12.63
N GLY A 461 25.94 12.73 -12.65
CA GLY A 461 26.23 11.67 -11.67
C GLY A 461 25.87 12.03 -10.23
N GLN A 462 24.86 12.90 -10.02
CA GLN A 462 24.56 13.47 -8.69
C GLN A 462 23.17 13.11 -8.17
N HIS A 463 22.13 13.19 -8.98
CA HIS A 463 20.74 13.03 -8.52
C HIS A 463 20.13 11.71 -9.01
N ARG A 464 19.71 11.64 -10.29
CA ARG A 464 18.93 10.55 -10.88
C ARG A 464 19.63 9.21 -10.84
N SER A 465 20.90 9.16 -11.25
CA SER A 465 21.71 7.92 -11.25
C SER A 465 22.02 7.42 -9.84
N VAL A 466 22.27 8.31 -8.89
CA VAL A 466 22.49 7.96 -7.48
C VAL A 466 21.21 7.34 -6.89
N TYR A 467 20.08 8.02 -7.06
CA TYR A 467 18.79 7.52 -6.58
C TYR A 467 18.43 6.14 -7.19
N ALA A 468 18.63 6.00 -8.51
CA ALA A 468 18.31 4.77 -9.21
C ALA A 468 19.19 3.59 -8.76
N ALA A 469 20.49 3.83 -8.56
CA ALA A 469 21.41 2.81 -8.04
C ALA A 469 21.02 2.37 -6.62
N ASP A 470 20.78 3.31 -5.71
CA ASP A 470 20.33 3.00 -4.34
C ASP A 470 18.99 2.26 -4.32
N ALA A 471 18.07 2.61 -5.23
CA ALA A 471 16.76 1.94 -5.34
C ALA A 471 16.91 0.48 -5.80
N LEU A 472 17.75 0.22 -6.82
CA LEU A 472 18.04 -1.14 -7.27
C LEU A 472 18.71 -1.97 -6.16
N VAL A 473 19.67 -1.41 -5.45
CA VAL A 473 20.33 -2.11 -4.33
C VAL A 473 19.33 -2.55 -3.27
N ARG A 474 18.40 -1.66 -2.87
CA ARG A 474 17.33 -2.02 -1.93
C ARG A 474 16.44 -3.13 -2.48
N HIS A 475 16.06 -3.04 -3.76
CA HIS A 475 15.24 -4.06 -4.42
C HIS A 475 15.91 -5.42 -4.41
N LEU A 476 17.17 -5.52 -4.86
CA LEU A 476 17.90 -6.78 -4.96
C LEU A 476 18.22 -7.39 -3.59
N LYS A 477 18.58 -6.57 -2.59
CA LYS A 477 18.77 -7.05 -1.21
C LYS A 477 17.51 -7.66 -0.62
N ASN A 478 16.37 -7.01 -0.83
CA ASN A 478 15.09 -7.47 -0.29
C ASN A 478 14.57 -8.72 -1.01
N LYS A 479 14.72 -8.78 -2.33
CA LYS A 479 14.17 -9.86 -3.15
C LYS A 479 15.07 -11.10 -3.20
N PHE A 480 16.35 -10.92 -3.49
CA PHE A 480 17.28 -12.01 -3.81
C PHE A 480 18.33 -12.28 -2.73
N LYS A 481 18.54 -11.35 -1.79
CA LYS A 481 19.58 -11.43 -0.74
C LYS A 481 21.02 -11.64 -1.28
N VAL A 482 21.27 -11.23 -2.51
CA VAL A 482 22.60 -11.33 -3.16
C VAL A 482 23.61 -10.37 -2.53
N ARG A 483 24.90 -10.70 -2.68
CA ARG A 483 26.00 -9.79 -2.34
C ARG A 483 26.02 -8.65 -3.34
N ILE A 484 26.12 -7.40 -2.83
CA ILE A 484 26.09 -6.19 -3.66
C ILE A 484 27.25 -5.30 -3.31
N GLU A 485 27.97 -4.86 -4.33
CA GLU A 485 28.95 -3.78 -4.26
C GLU A 485 28.34 -2.54 -4.91
N LEU A 486 28.20 -1.46 -4.13
CA LEU A 486 27.63 -0.19 -4.60
C LEU A 486 28.70 0.89 -4.63
N GLU A 487 28.82 1.56 -5.78
CA GLU A 487 29.77 2.64 -5.98
C GLU A 487 29.10 3.84 -6.68
N HIS A 488 29.29 5.02 -6.13
CA HIS A 488 28.81 6.27 -6.73
C HIS A 488 30.00 7.09 -7.27
N LEU A 489 30.51 6.70 -8.45
CA LEU A 489 31.79 7.18 -9.02
C LEU A 489 32.05 8.70 -8.92
N VAL A 490 31.00 9.52 -9.10
CA VAL A 490 31.13 10.98 -9.01
C VAL A 490 31.07 11.47 -7.57
N GLN A 491 30.20 10.88 -6.76
CA GLN A 491 29.98 11.36 -5.39
C GLN A 491 31.07 10.87 -4.44
N ASP A 492 31.50 9.62 -4.60
CA ASP A 492 32.60 9.05 -3.82
C ASP A 492 33.89 9.81 -4.08
N ALA A 493 34.18 10.15 -5.36
CA ALA A 493 35.33 10.98 -5.72
C ALA A 493 35.27 12.42 -5.15
N LYS A 494 34.04 12.91 -4.82
CA LYS A 494 33.83 14.22 -4.18
C LYS A 494 33.68 14.11 -2.66
N ASN A 495 33.92 12.95 -2.05
CA ASN A 495 33.65 12.68 -0.63
C ASN A 495 32.27 13.14 -0.15
N TRP A 496 31.25 13.03 -1.01
CA TRP A 496 29.86 13.44 -0.73
C TRP A 496 29.73 14.87 -0.20
N ILE A 497 30.59 15.81 -0.63
CA ILE A 497 30.51 17.20 -0.23
C ILE A 497 29.24 17.84 -0.77
N ASN A 498 28.26 17.98 0.10
CA ASN A 498 26.94 18.59 -0.14
C ASN A 498 26.66 19.65 0.92
N ALA A 499 25.76 20.59 0.62
CA ALA A 499 25.34 21.64 1.54
C ALA A 499 24.63 21.08 2.82
N SER A 500 24.15 19.84 2.78
CA SER A 500 23.51 19.13 3.90
C SER A 500 24.50 18.39 4.81
N THR A 501 25.77 18.34 4.49
CA THR A 501 26.79 17.78 5.40
C THR A 501 27.21 18.87 6.38
N PRO A 502 27.02 18.70 7.72
CA PRO A 502 27.51 19.67 8.68
C PRO A 502 29.00 19.83 8.46
N SER A 503 29.47 21.08 8.29
CA SER A 503 30.89 21.39 8.37
C SER A 503 31.45 20.86 9.69
N LYS A 504 32.42 19.97 9.62
CA LYS A 504 33.17 19.50 10.79
C LYS A 504 33.83 20.64 11.53
#